data_63f0333a2dac820cfb92ccd782f9db72
#
_entry.id   63f0333a2dac820cfb92ccd782f9db72
#
_cell.length_a   1.000
_cell.length_b   1.000
_cell.length_c   1.000
_cell.angle_alpha   90.00
_cell.angle_beta   90.00
_cell.angle_gamma   90.00
#
_symmetry.space_group_name_H-M   'P 1'
#
loop_
_entity.id
_entity.type
_entity.pdbx_description
1 polymer ?
#
loop_
_entity_poly.entity_id
_entity_poly.type
_entity_poly.pdbx_seq_one_letter_code
_entity_poly.pdbx_strand_id
1 'polypeptide(L)'
;MRLLHTALLLIVLPCSAQESVTSYWSGALSPTSIHIRARLSGPTDSVRVLACAPPCTEEIASPYTVADPSADLVAAIELTGLQPGMPYTYRFEVNGVQDASGIAAGSFTTPGFGAASFSFVTGSCNGSGSHPVWQAMRDKDPLFLLSTGDLHYRDPNSVEVEPHREPYREDVLSLSPMKEFLHATPIAYVWDDHDFCGNGSDASFIGKASAARAYREYVPHYPMHHPISVYQSFTIGRVHFILSDLRSTKTGEEMMSGAQLSWLLSEMLYARDNGLVAAWVTSLTWNSVGYPENWACQPAERSALNDVLFALGVKDIFIIAGDAHMLAIDDGANADFSTAQDLRYHYPIFQAAALARWGSYKGGQFNQGGVFPNPSAAHGQFGEVLVEDNGFDLCITFNGWQTDGVGAECGLVNSYTFCRTPGQILVGMPHPANGDLLCWYAGEQGLMFRVPDGAASMEVEITDATGRLVLRERRAADHGIMLHPLPRLSAGLYTASIRCGSERSVLRFVADSHR
;
A
#
# COMPACT_ATOMS: atom_id res chain seq x y z
N MET A 1 -42.19 38.55 -65.56
CA MET A 1 -42.20 37.64 -64.45
C MET A 1 -40.75 37.36 -64.06
N ARG A 2 -40.23 37.92 -62.96
CA ARG A 2 -38.87 37.65 -62.45
C ARG A 2 -39.05 36.69 -61.28
N LEU A 3 -38.53 35.48 -61.40
CA LEU A 3 -38.46 34.53 -60.32
C LEU A 3 -37.33 34.92 -59.35
N LEU A 4 -37.70 35.30 -58.13
CA LEU A 4 -36.75 35.42 -57.04
C LEU A 4 -36.37 33.99 -56.52
N HIS A 5 -35.12 33.62 -56.65
CA HIS A 5 -34.58 32.40 -56.01
C HIS A 5 -34.12 32.81 -54.59
N THR A 6 -34.85 32.38 -53.59
CA THR A 6 -34.44 32.50 -52.19
C THR A 6 -33.51 31.34 -51.88
N ALA A 7 -32.20 31.60 -51.73
CA ALA A 7 -31.24 30.61 -51.26
C ALA A 7 -31.40 30.47 -49.74
N LEU A 8 -31.83 29.30 -49.30
CA LEU A 8 -31.86 28.92 -47.88
C LEU A 8 -30.42 28.51 -47.43
N LEU A 9 -29.77 29.38 -46.70
CA LEU A 9 -28.45 29.09 -46.09
C LEU A 9 -28.66 28.18 -44.89
N LEU A 10 -28.42 26.87 -45.04
CA LEU A 10 -28.35 25.93 -43.92
C LEU A 10 -27.05 26.22 -43.14
N ILE A 11 -27.16 26.88 -42.00
CA ILE A 11 -26.08 26.99 -41.03
C ILE A 11 -26.00 25.64 -40.31
N VAL A 12 -25.07 24.78 -40.74
CA VAL A 12 -24.68 23.57 -39.97
C VAL A 12 -23.83 24.08 -38.81
N LEU A 13 -24.42 24.22 -37.63
CA LEU A 13 -23.66 24.40 -36.41
C LEU A 13 -22.89 23.10 -36.17
N PRO A 14 -21.57 23.16 -35.98
CA PRO A 14 -20.82 21.96 -35.56
C PRO A 14 -21.41 21.53 -34.22
N CYS A 15 -22.06 20.37 -34.18
CA CYS A 15 -22.38 19.70 -32.94
C CYS A 15 -21.01 19.21 -32.40
N SER A 16 -20.36 20.04 -31.59
CA SER A 16 -19.23 19.53 -30.79
C SER A 16 -19.81 18.47 -29.89
N ALA A 17 -19.34 17.22 -30.04
CA ALA A 17 -19.65 16.17 -29.09
C ALA A 17 -19.30 16.69 -27.70
N GLN A 18 -20.28 16.68 -26.80
CA GLN A 18 -20.04 17.04 -25.41
C GLN A 18 -19.01 16.06 -24.86
N GLU A 19 -17.91 16.57 -24.31
CA GLU A 19 -16.92 15.74 -23.67
C GLU A 19 -17.51 15.07 -22.44
N SER A 20 -17.06 13.85 -22.18
CA SER A 20 -17.62 13.00 -21.15
C SER A 20 -16.50 12.27 -20.38
N VAL A 21 -16.82 11.85 -19.18
CA VAL A 21 -15.98 10.94 -18.41
C VAL A 21 -16.05 9.55 -19.05
N THR A 22 -14.90 8.99 -19.42
CA THR A 22 -14.80 7.66 -20.07
C THR A 22 -14.52 6.54 -19.08
N SER A 23 -13.78 6.84 -18.03
CA SER A 23 -13.52 5.91 -16.92
C SER A 23 -13.12 6.69 -15.67
N TYR A 24 -13.36 6.10 -14.51
CA TYR A 24 -12.99 6.68 -13.23
C TYR A 24 -12.92 5.63 -12.12
N TRP A 25 -12.23 5.97 -11.07
CA TRP A 25 -12.24 5.28 -9.78
C TRP A 25 -11.83 6.23 -8.66
N SER A 26 -12.02 5.79 -7.42
CA SER A 26 -11.70 6.58 -6.24
C SER A 26 -10.77 5.85 -5.29
N GLY A 27 -10.06 6.58 -4.44
CA GLY A 27 -9.15 6.05 -3.43
C GLY A 27 -8.57 7.16 -2.56
N ALA A 28 -7.50 6.87 -1.85
CA ALA A 28 -6.93 7.77 -0.85
C ALA A 28 -8.00 8.36 0.08
N LEU A 29 -8.89 7.47 0.54
CA LEU A 29 -10.04 7.80 1.38
C LEU A 29 -9.61 8.27 2.77
N SER A 30 -10.18 9.37 3.23
CA SER A 30 -10.01 9.88 4.59
C SER A 30 -11.37 10.19 5.22
N PRO A 31 -11.43 10.50 6.53
CA PRO A 31 -12.70 10.94 7.14
C PRO A 31 -13.33 12.18 6.51
N THR A 32 -12.54 13.01 5.82
CA THR A 32 -13.00 14.32 5.30
C THR A 32 -12.67 14.58 3.85
N SER A 33 -12.04 13.61 3.16
CA SER A 33 -11.66 13.77 1.75
C SER A 33 -11.56 12.44 1.01
N ILE A 34 -11.60 12.51 -0.32
CA ILE A 34 -11.37 11.38 -1.21
C ILE A 34 -10.72 11.88 -2.51
N HIS A 35 -9.81 11.08 -3.07
CA HIS A 35 -9.23 11.34 -4.38
C HIS A 35 -9.94 10.54 -5.46
N ILE A 36 -10.16 11.17 -6.62
CA ILE A 36 -10.79 10.54 -7.77
C ILE A 36 -9.89 10.79 -8.98
N ARG A 37 -9.67 9.74 -9.77
CA ARG A 37 -9.07 9.83 -11.09
C ARG A 37 -10.17 9.63 -12.11
N ALA A 38 -10.34 10.60 -13.01
CA ALA A 38 -11.35 10.55 -14.06
C ALA A 38 -10.69 10.84 -15.41
N ARG A 39 -10.80 9.91 -16.36
CA ARG A 39 -10.33 10.09 -17.72
C ARG A 39 -11.44 10.68 -18.58
N LEU A 40 -11.13 11.74 -19.33
CA LEU A 40 -12.06 12.42 -20.23
C LEU A 40 -11.91 11.93 -21.67
N SER A 41 -12.92 12.21 -22.50
CA SER A 41 -12.93 11.86 -23.93
C SER A 41 -12.12 12.81 -24.79
N GLY A 42 -11.82 14.03 -24.32
CA GLY A 42 -11.13 15.05 -25.08
C GLY A 42 -10.29 16.01 -24.22
N PRO A 43 -9.43 16.83 -24.86
CA PRO A 43 -8.26 17.44 -24.21
C PRO A 43 -8.50 18.82 -23.56
N THR A 44 -9.68 19.38 -23.50
CA THR A 44 -9.77 20.82 -23.20
C THR A 44 -10.57 21.20 -21.98
N ASP A 45 -11.18 20.23 -21.29
CA ASP A 45 -12.28 20.59 -20.44
C ASP A 45 -12.00 20.44 -18.98
N SER A 46 -12.73 21.22 -18.22
CA SER A 46 -12.72 21.17 -16.77
C SER A 46 -13.79 20.22 -16.27
N VAL A 47 -13.42 19.36 -15.37
CA VAL A 47 -14.30 18.42 -14.67
C VAL A 47 -14.29 18.70 -13.18
N ARG A 48 -15.44 18.57 -12.53
CA ARG A 48 -15.54 18.53 -11.08
C ARG A 48 -16.46 17.40 -10.63
N VAL A 49 -16.33 17.05 -9.37
CA VAL A 49 -17.20 16.10 -8.68
C VAL A 49 -18.20 16.87 -7.81
N LEU A 50 -19.45 16.45 -7.86
CA LEU A 50 -20.51 16.89 -6.98
C LEU A 50 -20.97 15.68 -6.18
N ALA A 51 -20.84 15.72 -4.86
CA ALA A 51 -21.22 14.64 -3.97
C ALA A 51 -22.27 15.07 -2.96
N CYS A 52 -23.14 14.16 -2.60
CA CYS A 52 -24.12 14.41 -1.55
C CYS A 52 -24.29 13.19 -0.63
N ALA A 53 -24.51 13.47 0.65
CA ALA A 53 -24.96 12.48 1.60
C ALA A 53 -26.50 12.42 1.64
N PRO A 54 -27.13 11.24 1.82
CA PRO A 54 -28.58 11.15 1.95
C PRO A 54 -29.12 12.07 3.06
N PRO A 55 -30.24 12.79 2.84
CA PRO A 55 -31.18 12.74 1.70
C PRO A 55 -30.82 13.62 0.49
N CYS A 56 -29.56 13.99 0.27
CA CYS A 56 -29.08 14.78 -0.87
C CYS A 56 -29.76 16.18 -0.97
N THR A 57 -29.84 16.89 0.13
CA THR A 57 -30.36 18.25 0.19
C THR A 57 -29.30 19.31 -0.13
N GLU A 58 -28.03 18.98 0.07
CA GLU A 58 -26.89 19.84 -0.20
C GLU A 58 -25.81 19.04 -0.92
N GLU A 59 -25.18 19.65 -1.93
CA GLU A 59 -24.05 19.06 -2.66
C GLU A 59 -22.75 19.71 -2.24
N ILE A 60 -21.72 18.88 -2.06
CA ILE A 60 -20.34 19.30 -1.86
C ILE A 60 -19.66 19.21 -3.22
N ALA A 61 -19.04 20.29 -3.67
CA ALA A 61 -18.37 20.37 -4.98
C ALA A 61 -16.85 20.41 -4.81
N SER A 62 -16.13 19.61 -5.59
CA SER A 62 -14.69 19.82 -5.76
C SER A 62 -14.41 21.09 -6.58
N PRO A 63 -13.21 21.65 -6.52
CA PRO A 63 -12.74 22.58 -7.55
C PRO A 63 -12.79 21.93 -8.93
N TYR A 64 -12.90 22.77 -9.99
CA TYR A 64 -12.70 22.28 -11.34
C TYR A 64 -11.23 21.88 -11.56
N THR A 65 -11.02 20.73 -12.17
CA THR A 65 -9.71 20.23 -12.57
C THR A 65 -9.70 20.05 -14.08
N VAL A 66 -8.64 20.53 -14.74
CA VAL A 66 -8.45 20.34 -16.18
C VAL A 66 -7.79 18.99 -16.43
N ALA A 67 -8.30 18.25 -17.41
CA ALA A 67 -7.64 17.02 -17.86
C ALA A 67 -6.25 17.33 -18.42
N ASP A 68 -5.27 16.54 -18.06
CA ASP A 68 -3.91 16.71 -18.54
C ASP A 68 -3.68 15.85 -19.81
N PRO A 69 -3.53 16.47 -21.00
CA PRO A 69 -3.24 15.72 -22.22
C PRO A 69 -1.92 14.92 -22.14
N SER A 70 -0.97 15.36 -21.32
CA SER A 70 0.30 14.65 -21.12
C SER A 70 0.14 13.44 -20.21
N ALA A 71 -0.98 13.36 -19.45
CA ALA A 71 -1.36 12.27 -18.55
C ALA A 71 -2.58 11.48 -19.08
N ASP A 72 -2.66 11.27 -20.39
CA ASP A 72 -3.74 10.55 -21.08
C ASP A 72 -5.16 11.07 -20.76
N LEU A 73 -5.30 12.38 -20.64
CA LEU A 73 -6.56 13.07 -20.34
C LEU A 73 -7.14 12.71 -18.95
N VAL A 74 -6.32 12.22 -18.03
CA VAL A 74 -6.77 11.94 -16.66
C VAL A 74 -6.74 13.21 -15.84
N ALA A 75 -7.87 13.51 -15.21
CA ALA A 75 -8.01 14.57 -14.20
C ALA A 75 -7.80 13.97 -12.80
N ALA A 76 -6.96 14.63 -12.01
CA ALA A 76 -6.73 14.31 -10.60
C ALA A 76 -7.60 15.21 -9.73
N ILE A 77 -8.68 14.68 -9.19
CA ILE A 77 -9.69 15.44 -8.44
C ILE A 77 -9.57 15.08 -6.97
N GLU A 78 -9.51 16.09 -6.12
CA GLU A 78 -9.64 15.94 -4.67
C GLU A 78 -10.97 16.57 -4.22
N LEU A 79 -11.80 15.79 -3.57
CA LEU A 79 -13.04 16.23 -2.94
C LEU A 79 -12.82 16.30 -1.43
N THR A 80 -12.95 17.50 -0.86
CA THR A 80 -12.75 17.80 0.56
C THR A 80 -14.04 18.32 1.21
N GLY A 81 -14.03 18.48 2.53
CA GLY A 81 -15.18 19.00 3.26
C GLY A 81 -16.25 17.95 3.56
N LEU A 82 -15.92 16.69 3.40
CA LEU A 82 -16.80 15.57 3.73
C LEU A 82 -16.97 15.43 5.25
N GLN A 83 -18.09 14.84 5.66
CA GLN A 83 -18.34 14.50 7.05
C GLN A 83 -17.90 13.05 7.33
N PRO A 84 -17.27 12.78 8.48
CA PRO A 84 -16.86 11.44 8.86
C PRO A 84 -18.04 10.48 9.09
N GLY A 85 -17.86 9.21 8.70
CA GLY A 85 -18.85 8.15 8.94
C GLY A 85 -20.11 8.26 8.07
N MET A 86 -20.04 8.96 6.92
CA MET A 86 -21.20 9.23 6.10
C MET A 86 -21.09 8.55 4.73
N PRO A 87 -22.17 7.92 4.23
CA PRO A 87 -22.24 7.47 2.84
C PRO A 87 -22.46 8.66 1.90
N TYR A 88 -21.81 8.62 0.75
CA TYR A 88 -21.94 9.61 -0.32
C TYR A 88 -22.22 8.92 -1.65
N THR A 89 -23.03 9.57 -2.47
CA THR A 89 -23.08 9.35 -3.92
C THR A 89 -22.50 10.57 -4.61
N TYR A 90 -21.84 10.36 -5.75
CA TYR A 90 -21.28 11.48 -6.51
C TYR A 90 -21.50 11.32 -8.02
N ARG A 91 -21.46 12.49 -8.70
CA ARG A 91 -21.57 12.62 -10.14
C ARG A 91 -20.53 13.58 -10.67
N PHE A 92 -20.30 13.54 -11.96
CA PHE A 92 -19.41 14.46 -12.64
C PHE A 92 -20.15 15.60 -13.32
N GLU A 93 -19.52 16.74 -13.37
CA GLU A 93 -19.91 17.89 -14.17
C GLU A 93 -18.72 18.28 -15.04
N VAL A 94 -18.91 18.26 -16.36
CA VAL A 94 -17.90 18.63 -17.36
C VAL A 94 -18.33 19.95 -17.98
N ASN A 95 -17.46 21.00 -17.93
CA ASN A 95 -17.74 22.34 -18.46
C ASN A 95 -19.05 22.96 -17.98
N GLY A 96 -19.42 22.77 -16.72
CA GLY A 96 -20.64 23.29 -16.15
C GLY A 96 -21.91 22.51 -16.51
N VAL A 97 -21.78 21.37 -17.19
CA VAL A 97 -22.91 20.50 -17.58
C VAL A 97 -22.75 19.13 -16.95
N GLN A 98 -23.84 18.60 -16.39
CA GLN A 98 -23.84 17.25 -15.84
C GLN A 98 -23.45 16.24 -16.93
N ASP A 99 -22.49 15.37 -16.62
CA ASP A 99 -22.11 14.28 -17.53
C ASP A 99 -23.24 13.27 -17.67
N ALA A 100 -23.69 13.07 -18.90
CA ALA A 100 -24.78 12.18 -19.28
C ALA A 100 -24.30 10.85 -19.88
N SER A 101 -23.01 10.53 -19.81
CA SER A 101 -22.44 9.31 -20.39
C SER A 101 -23.02 8.01 -19.80
N GLY A 102 -23.75 8.08 -18.69
CA GLY A 102 -24.36 6.94 -18.00
C GLY A 102 -23.39 6.10 -17.14
N ILE A 103 -22.09 6.43 -17.20
CA ILE A 103 -21.07 5.77 -16.35
C ILE A 103 -20.66 6.63 -15.16
N ALA A 104 -21.12 7.86 -15.08
CA ALA A 104 -20.63 8.89 -14.18
C ALA A 104 -21.42 8.98 -12.86
N ALA A 105 -21.66 7.86 -12.21
CA ALA A 105 -22.21 7.83 -10.85
C ALA A 105 -21.40 6.86 -10.01
N GLY A 106 -20.78 7.37 -8.96
CA GLY A 106 -20.01 6.59 -7.99
C GLY A 106 -20.55 6.75 -6.58
N SER A 107 -20.07 5.93 -5.67
CA SER A 107 -20.40 6.02 -4.25
C SER A 107 -19.19 5.66 -3.38
N PHE A 108 -19.23 6.10 -2.14
CA PHE A 108 -18.26 5.73 -1.11
C PHE A 108 -18.84 6.06 0.27
N THR A 109 -18.25 5.49 1.31
CA THR A 109 -18.51 5.89 2.70
C THR A 109 -17.22 6.43 3.31
N THR A 110 -17.27 7.58 3.98
CA THR A 110 -16.12 8.09 4.72
C THR A 110 -15.94 7.33 6.02
N PRO A 111 -14.71 7.01 6.46
CA PRO A 111 -14.47 6.42 7.78
C PRO A 111 -14.80 7.41 8.90
N GLY A 112 -15.11 6.88 10.10
CA GLY A 112 -15.19 7.67 11.32
C GLY A 112 -13.81 8.08 11.84
N PHE A 113 -13.79 9.04 12.78
CA PHE A 113 -12.59 9.37 13.56
C PHE A 113 -12.45 8.47 14.80
N GLY A 114 -11.22 8.28 15.26
CA GLY A 114 -10.91 7.61 16.53
C GLY A 114 -11.29 6.13 16.53
N ALA A 115 -11.98 5.67 17.57
CA ALA A 115 -12.47 4.30 17.66
C ALA A 115 -13.62 4.08 16.66
N ALA A 116 -13.32 3.48 15.52
CA ALA A 116 -14.28 3.23 14.45
C ALA A 116 -14.16 1.78 13.99
N SER A 117 -15.31 1.10 13.94
CA SER A 117 -15.41 -0.23 13.34
C SER A 117 -15.69 -0.11 11.85
N PHE A 118 -15.03 -0.95 11.05
CA PHE A 118 -15.17 -0.98 9.58
C PHE A 118 -14.73 -2.33 9.03
N SER A 119 -15.05 -2.59 7.78
CA SER A 119 -14.52 -3.74 7.04
C SER A 119 -13.85 -3.29 5.75
N PHE A 120 -12.90 -4.07 5.29
CA PHE A 120 -12.32 -3.92 3.96
C PHE A 120 -12.04 -5.28 3.34
N VAL A 121 -11.96 -5.32 2.02
CA VAL A 121 -11.53 -6.54 1.31
C VAL A 121 -10.10 -6.37 0.81
N THR A 122 -9.37 -7.48 0.73
CA THR A 122 -7.99 -7.51 0.23
C THR A 122 -7.78 -8.67 -0.72
N GLY A 123 -6.91 -8.44 -1.70
CA GLY A 123 -6.54 -9.46 -2.67
C GLY A 123 -5.50 -8.96 -3.66
N SER A 124 -4.96 -9.91 -4.42
CA SER A 124 -3.98 -9.68 -5.50
C SER A 124 -4.16 -10.71 -6.61
N CYS A 125 -3.32 -10.60 -7.64
CA CYS A 125 -3.23 -11.59 -8.71
C CYS A 125 -4.55 -11.75 -9.48
N ASN A 126 -5.01 -10.62 -10.05
CA ASN A 126 -6.23 -10.54 -10.83
C ASN A 126 -6.00 -11.00 -12.28
N GLY A 127 -6.53 -12.16 -12.66
CA GLY A 127 -6.45 -12.67 -14.03
C GLY A 127 -7.43 -12.00 -14.99
N SER A 128 -8.53 -11.41 -14.50
CA SER A 128 -9.54 -10.75 -15.33
C SER A 128 -10.49 -9.88 -14.52
N GLY A 129 -10.72 -8.66 -14.99
CA GLY A 129 -11.76 -7.77 -14.46
C GLY A 129 -13.20 -8.27 -14.69
N SER A 130 -13.39 -9.26 -15.55
CA SER A 130 -14.70 -9.89 -15.79
C SER A 130 -14.99 -11.06 -14.84
N HIS A 131 -14.08 -11.39 -13.93
CA HIS A 131 -14.25 -12.53 -13.02
C HIS A 131 -15.31 -12.25 -11.96
N PRO A 132 -16.19 -13.23 -11.59
CA PRO A 132 -17.26 -13.03 -10.60
C PRO A 132 -16.77 -12.69 -9.18
N VAL A 133 -15.51 -12.93 -8.85
CA VAL A 133 -14.92 -12.56 -7.54
C VAL A 133 -15.12 -11.08 -7.19
N TRP A 134 -15.15 -10.21 -8.19
CA TRP A 134 -15.39 -8.78 -8.01
C TRP A 134 -16.80 -8.50 -7.49
N GLN A 135 -17.79 -9.26 -7.97
CA GLN A 135 -19.14 -9.22 -7.42
C GLN A 135 -19.17 -9.79 -5.98
N ALA A 136 -18.48 -10.91 -5.74
CA ALA A 136 -18.40 -11.52 -4.41
C ALA A 136 -17.79 -10.56 -3.38
N MET A 137 -16.75 -9.79 -3.76
CA MET A 137 -16.17 -8.74 -2.91
C MET A 137 -17.13 -7.57 -2.69
N ARG A 138 -17.88 -7.16 -3.73
CA ARG A 138 -18.88 -6.10 -3.64
C ARG A 138 -20.00 -6.45 -2.64
N ASP A 139 -20.42 -7.72 -2.63
CA ASP A 139 -21.48 -8.22 -1.74
C ASP A 139 -21.09 -8.21 -0.25
N LYS A 140 -19.80 -7.97 0.06
CA LYS A 140 -19.30 -7.75 1.43
C LYS A 140 -19.47 -6.30 1.91
N ASP A 141 -19.85 -5.39 1.03
CA ASP A 141 -20.03 -3.96 1.33
C ASP A 141 -18.82 -3.34 2.05
N PRO A 142 -17.60 -3.48 1.49
CA PRO A 142 -16.39 -3.04 2.16
C PRO A 142 -16.23 -1.52 2.10
N LEU A 143 -15.61 -0.94 3.12
CA LEU A 143 -15.24 0.47 3.14
C LEU A 143 -14.25 0.83 2.01
N PHE A 144 -13.32 -0.07 1.71
CA PHE A 144 -12.35 0.07 0.62
C PHE A 144 -11.78 -1.29 0.20
N LEU A 145 -11.15 -1.33 -0.98
CA LEU A 145 -10.29 -2.41 -1.42
C LEU A 145 -8.83 -2.10 -1.04
N LEU A 146 -8.17 -3.02 -0.35
CA LEU A 146 -6.72 -3.03 -0.18
C LEU A 146 -6.12 -4.00 -1.20
N SER A 147 -5.54 -3.49 -2.28
CA SER A 147 -4.87 -4.34 -3.27
C SER A 147 -3.38 -4.46 -2.96
N THR A 148 -2.91 -5.70 -2.92
CA THR A 148 -1.51 -6.06 -2.71
C THR A 148 -0.77 -6.39 -4.00
N GLY A 149 -1.25 -5.86 -5.13
CA GLY A 149 -0.59 -5.94 -6.43
C GLY A 149 -1.25 -6.85 -7.44
N ASP A 150 -0.66 -6.90 -8.62
CA ASP A 150 -1.10 -7.72 -9.76
C ASP A 150 -2.57 -7.47 -10.15
N LEU A 151 -2.95 -6.20 -10.28
CA LEU A 151 -4.27 -5.84 -10.80
C LEU A 151 -4.42 -6.19 -12.29
N HIS A 152 -3.30 -6.34 -13.00
CA HIS A 152 -3.25 -6.78 -14.40
C HIS A 152 -2.00 -7.63 -14.67
N TYR A 153 -2.00 -8.31 -15.83
CA TYR A 153 -0.91 -9.19 -16.28
C TYR A 153 -0.46 -8.86 -17.71
N ARG A 154 -0.40 -7.55 -18.06
CA ARG A 154 0.09 -7.09 -19.37
C ARG A 154 1.60 -7.07 -19.45
N ASP A 155 2.30 -7.10 -18.31
CA ASP A 155 3.76 -7.16 -18.20
C ASP A 155 4.49 -6.05 -19.00
N PRO A 156 4.09 -4.78 -18.90
CA PRO A 156 4.70 -3.74 -19.69
C PRO A 156 6.11 -3.44 -19.19
N ASN A 157 7.12 -3.69 -20.02
CA ASN A 157 8.52 -3.34 -19.72
C ASN A 157 9.06 -2.42 -20.83
N SER A 158 8.61 -1.18 -20.82
CA SER A 158 8.89 -0.18 -21.84
C SER A 158 9.38 1.13 -21.23
N VAL A 159 10.30 1.82 -21.91
CA VAL A 159 10.66 3.20 -21.56
C VAL A 159 9.57 4.20 -21.94
N GLU A 160 8.67 3.81 -22.84
CA GLU A 160 7.49 4.59 -23.18
C GLU A 160 6.38 4.39 -22.14
N VAL A 161 5.66 5.44 -21.82
CA VAL A 161 4.62 5.39 -20.76
C VAL A 161 3.33 4.72 -21.23
N GLU A 162 3.01 4.80 -22.50
CA GLU A 162 1.72 4.32 -23.04
C GLU A 162 1.45 2.83 -22.77
N PRO A 163 2.43 1.90 -22.95
CA PRO A 163 2.21 0.50 -22.59
C PRO A 163 1.88 0.25 -21.11
N HIS A 164 2.26 1.18 -20.21
CA HIS A 164 1.94 1.11 -18.79
C HIS A 164 0.58 1.76 -18.43
N ARG A 165 0.03 2.63 -19.31
CA ARG A 165 -1.31 3.23 -19.16
C ARG A 165 -2.41 2.30 -19.64
N GLU A 166 -2.15 1.58 -20.73
CA GLU A 166 -3.10 0.70 -21.40
C GLU A 166 -3.76 -0.31 -20.45
N PRO A 167 -3.03 -1.01 -19.54
CA PRO A 167 -3.63 -1.94 -18.59
C PRO A 167 -4.68 -1.30 -17.67
N TYR A 168 -4.41 -0.10 -17.16
CA TYR A 168 -5.39 0.61 -16.31
C TYR A 168 -6.65 0.93 -17.10
N ARG A 169 -6.51 1.36 -18.34
CA ARG A 169 -7.61 1.76 -19.20
C ARG A 169 -8.45 0.58 -19.69
N GLU A 170 -7.80 -0.50 -20.10
CA GLU A 170 -8.42 -1.60 -20.81
C GLU A 170 -8.76 -2.81 -19.94
N ASP A 171 -7.98 -3.10 -18.91
CA ASP A 171 -8.18 -4.28 -18.06
C ASP A 171 -8.81 -3.93 -16.71
N VAL A 172 -8.40 -2.80 -16.10
CA VAL A 172 -8.86 -2.43 -14.76
C VAL A 172 -10.16 -1.62 -14.82
N LEU A 173 -10.22 -0.57 -15.64
CA LEU A 173 -11.32 0.40 -15.62
C LEU A 173 -12.38 0.19 -16.73
N SER A 174 -12.27 -0.87 -17.54
CA SER A 174 -13.21 -1.13 -18.62
C SER A 174 -14.06 -2.38 -18.40
N LEU A 175 -13.56 -3.38 -17.68
CA LEU A 175 -14.18 -4.69 -17.56
C LEU A 175 -15.10 -4.79 -16.32
N SER A 176 -16.36 -5.18 -16.54
CA SER A 176 -17.29 -5.50 -15.45
C SER A 176 -17.20 -6.98 -15.07
N PRO A 177 -17.39 -7.33 -13.80
CA PRO A 177 -17.87 -6.50 -12.67
C PRO A 177 -16.80 -5.69 -11.93
N MET A 178 -15.51 -5.79 -12.28
CA MET A 178 -14.43 -5.02 -11.60
C MET A 178 -14.67 -3.52 -11.66
N LYS A 179 -14.98 -3.00 -12.86
CA LYS A 179 -15.29 -1.58 -13.04
C LYS A 179 -16.41 -1.10 -12.12
N GLU A 180 -17.51 -1.86 -12.04
CA GLU A 180 -18.65 -1.51 -11.19
C GLU A 180 -18.31 -1.55 -9.70
N PHE A 181 -17.47 -2.50 -9.29
CA PHE A 181 -16.93 -2.55 -7.93
C PHE A 181 -16.08 -1.30 -7.62
N LEU A 182 -15.15 -0.93 -8.50
CA LEU A 182 -14.25 0.23 -8.31
C LEU A 182 -14.98 1.57 -8.41
N HIS A 183 -16.15 1.65 -9.04
CA HIS A 183 -17.01 2.84 -9.01
C HIS A 183 -17.68 3.07 -7.65
N ALA A 184 -17.88 2.01 -6.87
CA ALA A 184 -18.57 2.05 -5.58
C ALA A 184 -17.62 1.85 -4.38
N THR A 185 -16.38 1.43 -4.62
CA THR A 185 -15.45 1.06 -3.55
C THR A 185 -14.10 1.74 -3.78
N PRO A 186 -13.68 2.64 -2.89
CA PRO A 186 -12.36 3.27 -2.97
C PRO A 186 -11.23 2.25 -2.87
N ILE A 187 -10.11 2.51 -3.54
CA ILE A 187 -8.93 1.64 -3.52
C ILE A 187 -7.77 2.24 -2.72
N ALA A 188 -7.08 1.38 -1.96
CA ALA A 188 -5.72 1.59 -1.50
C ALA A 188 -4.85 0.49 -2.16
N TYR A 189 -3.81 0.88 -2.90
CA TYR A 189 -3.13 -0.03 -3.80
C TYR A 189 -1.61 0.14 -3.75
N VAL A 190 -0.90 -0.95 -3.64
CA VAL A 190 0.53 -1.08 -3.93
C VAL A 190 0.70 -2.11 -5.02
N TRP A 191 1.55 -1.84 -5.99
CA TRP A 191 1.82 -2.78 -7.09
C TRP A 191 2.63 -4.00 -6.66
N ASP A 192 2.61 -5.05 -7.52
CA ASP A 192 3.59 -6.11 -7.51
C ASP A 192 4.30 -6.19 -8.88
N ASP A 193 4.93 -7.30 -9.23
CA ASP A 193 5.80 -7.39 -10.41
C ASP A 193 5.05 -7.24 -11.73
N HIS A 194 3.89 -7.84 -11.88
CA HIS A 194 3.11 -7.77 -13.13
C HIS A 194 2.58 -6.35 -13.43
N ASP A 195 2.19 -5.60 -12.40
CA ASP A 195 1.81 -4.20 -12.56
C ASP A 195 3.02 -3.31 -12.83
N PHE A 196 4.15 -3.64 -12.23
CA PHE A 196 5.35 -2.82 -12.30
C PHE A 196 6.03 -2.94 -13.67
N CYS A 197 6.61 -4.10 -14.01
CA CYS A 197 7.30 -4.29 -15.28
C CYS A 197 7.26 -5.74 -15.80
N GLY A 198 6.46 -6.62 -15.18
CA GLY A 198 6.33 -8.02 -15.54
C GLY A 198 6.98 -8.98 -14.56
N ASN A 199 6.73 -10.26 -14.76
CA ASN A 199 7.07 -11.33 -13.84
C ASN A 199 8.52 -11.26 -13.32
N GLY A 200 8.68 -11.25 -11.99
CA GLY A 200 9.96 -11.17 -11.31
C GLY A 200 10.67 -9.81 -11.42
N SER A 201 9.98 -8.75 -11.84
CA SER A 201 10.58 -7.43 -12.05
C SER A 201 11.10 -6.80 -10.76
N ASP A 202 12.18 -6.04 -10.91
CA ASP A 202 12.89 -5.34 -9.85
C ASP A 202 13.50 -4.00 -10.36
N ALA A 203 14.35 -3.37 -9.57
CA ALA A 203 14.97 -2.09 -9.89
C ALA A 203 15.82 -2.08 -11.17
N SER A 204 16.18 -3.22 -11.72
CA SER A 204 16.97 -3.32 -12.96
C SER A 204 16.15 -3.14 -14.24
N PHE A 205 14.81 -3.23 -14.15
CA PHE A 205 13.93 -3.14 -15.31
C PHE A 205 13.85 -1.73 -15.89
N ILE A 206 13.87 -1.63 -17.21
CA ILE A 206 13.96 -0.33 -17.91
C ILE A 206 12.66 0.48 -17.82
N GLY A 207 11.52 -0.18 -17.65
CA GLY A 207 10.18 0.41 -17.61
C GLY A 207 9.85 1.14 -16.32
N LYS A 208 10.65 1.04 -15.26
CA LYS A 208 10.31 1.50 -13.90
C LYS A 208 9.85 2.97 -13.79
N ALA A 209 10.46 3.88 -14.55
CA ALA A 209 10.06 5.29 -14.53
C ALA A 209 8.71 5.52 -15.21
N SER A 210 8.43 4.78 -16.28
CA SER A 210 7.19 4.83 -17.03
C SER A 210 6.04 4.17 -16.27
N ALA A 211 6.30 3.04 -15.59
CA ALA A 211 5.37 2.41 -14.67
C ALA A 211 4.98 3.36 -13.53
N ALA A 212 5.99 3.97 -12.87
CA ALA A 212 5.76 4.93 -11.81
C ALA A 212 4.96 6.15 -12.26
N ARG A 213 5.19 6.63 -13.49
CA ARG A 213 4.43 7.72 -14.09
C ARG A 213 2.98 7.31 -14.34
N ALA A 214 2.73 6.18 -15.01
CA ALA A 214 1.39 5.69 -15.29
C ALA A 214 0.58 5.44 -14.00
N TYR A 215 1.22 4.86 -12.97
CA TYR A 215 0.60 4.69 -11.66
C TYR A 215 0.12 6.03 -11.08
N ARG A 216 0.97 7.06 -11.05
CA ARG A 216 0.61 8.39 -10.49
C ARG A 216 -0.47 9.10 -11.28
N GLU A 217 -0.51 8.88 -12.58
CA GLU A 217 -1.55 9.45 -13.44
C GLU A 217 -2.91 8.78 -13.19
N TYR A 218 -2.93 7.45 -13.13
CA TYR A 218 -4.18 6.68 -13.10
C TYR A 218 -4.68 6.33 -11.69
N VAL A 219 -3.77 6.04 -10.75
CA VAL A 219 -4.17 5.54 -9.43
C VAL A 219 -4.48 6.70 -8.46
N PRO A 220 -5.66 6.70 -7.82
CA PRO A 220 -5.91 7.60 -6.70
C PRO A 220 -5.12 7.09 -5.48
N HIS A 221 -4.13 7.86 -5.05
CA HIS A 221 -3.15 7.45 -4.05
C HIS A 221 -2.99 8.46 -2.93
N TYR A 222 -2.55 8.02 -1.76
CA TYR A 222 -2.09 8.85 -0.66
C TYR A 222 -0.75 9.52 -1.01
N PRO A 223 -0.25 10.48 -0.22
CA PRO A 223 1.04 11.11 -0.48
C PRO A 223 2.17 10.08 -0.63
N MET A 224 2.97 10.24 -1.68
CA MET A 224 4.13 9.40 -1.96
C MET A 224 5.43 10.14 -1.68
N HIS A 225 6.41 9.46 -1.12
CA HIS A 225 7.64 10.03 -0.62
C HIS A 225 8.86 9.83 -1.54
N HIS A 226 8.69 9.13 -2.66
CA HIS A 226 9.78 8.80 -3.58
C HIS A 226 9.36 8.98 -5.05
N PRO A 227 10.22 9.45 -5.97
CA PRO A 227 9.83 9.73 -7.35
C PRO A 227 9.44 8.51 -8.18
N ILE A 228 9.97 7.33 -7.85
CA ILE A 228 9.67 6.06 -8.54
C ILE A 228 8.79 5.15 -7.68
N SER A 229 9.19 4.90 -6.43
CA SER A 229 8.45 4.00 -5.56
C SER A 229 7.07 4.52 -5.19
N VAL A 230 6.14 3.60 -4.97
CA VAL A 230 4.73 3.88 -4.65
C VAL A 230 4.36 3.57 -3.20
N TYR A 231 5.37 3.41 -2.32
CA TYR A 231 5.08 3.22 -0.91
C TYR A 231 4.36 4.42 -0.32
N GLN A 232 3.37 4.14 0.51
CA GLN A 232 2.46 5.13 1.08
C GLN A 232 1.85 4.63 2.38
N SER A 233 1.29 5.52 3.19
CA SER A 233 0.63 5.20 4.45
C SER A 233 -0.63 6.03 4.65
N PHE A 234 -1.54 5.52 5.47
CA PHE A 234 -2.75 6.21 5.89
C PHE A 234 -3.32 5.60 7.16
N THR A 235 -4.21 6.33 7.81
CA THR A 235 -4.86 5.85 9.04
C THR A 235 -6.38 5.88 8.88
N ILE A 236 -7.03 4.77 9.24
CA ILE A 236 -8.48 4.67 9.38
C ILE A 236 -8.79 4.13 10.78
N GLY A 237 -9.58 4.87 11.54
CA GLY A 237 -9.83 4.51 12.93
C GLY A 237 -8.55 4.46 13.75
N ARG A 238 -8.32 3.34 14.44
CA ARG A 238 -7.05 3.06 15.16
C ARG A 238 -6.14 2.06 14.45
N VAL A 239 -6.29 1.93 13.12
CA VAL A 239 -5.39 1.12 12.28
C VAL A 239 -4.58 2.02 11.36
N HIS A 240 -3.27 1.87 11.40
CA HIS A 240 -2.32 2.58 10.52
C HIS A 240 -1.82 1.63 9.44
N PHE A 241 -2.21 1.88 8.21
CA PHE A 241 -1.85 1.08 7.03
C PHE A 241 -0.53 1.59 6.45
N ILE A 242 0.43 0.68 6.25
CA ILE A 242 1.77 0.98 5.75
C ILE A 242 2.02 0.07 4.54
N LEU A 243 1.93 0.64 3.34
CA LEU A 243 2.05 -0.08 2.08
C LEU A 243 3.49 0.01 1.57
N SER A 244 4.22 -1.08 1.56
CA SER A 244 5.61 -1.15 1.10
C SER A 244 5.71 -1.55 -0.37
N ASP A 245 6.51 -0.82 -1.13
CA ASP A 245 6.86 -1.14 -2.53
C ASP A 245 8.08 -2.06 -2.54
N LEU A 246 7.88 -3.32 -2.87
CA LEU A 246 8.93 -4.34 -2.88
C LEU A 246 9.43 -4.67 -4.29
N ARG A 247 9.22 -3.78 -5.27
CA ARG A 247 9.64 -4.00 -6.65
C ARG A 247 10.56 -2.89 -7.17
N SER A 248 10.17 -1.63 -7.05
CA SER A 248 10.84 -0.52 -7.73
C SER A 248 12.27 -0.24 -7.27
N THR A 249 12.60 -0.59 -6.03
CA THR A 249 13.94 -0.43 -5.44
C THR A 249 14.59 -1.75 -5.02
N LYS A 250 13.89 -2.87 -5.21
CA LYS A 250 14.43 -4.22 -4.93
C LYS A 250 15.63 -4.50 -5.83
N THR A 251 16.65 -5.11 -5.23
CA THR A 251 17.86 -5.57 -5.93
C THR A 251 18.13 -7.05 -5.60
N GLY A 252 19.18 -7.62 -6.15
CA GLY A 252 19.66 -8.95 -5.72
C GLY A 252 20.11 -9.02 -4.25
N GLU A 253 20.32 -7.87 -3.60
CA GLU A 253 20.88 -7.77 -2.25
C GLU A 253 19.90 -7.18 -1.22
N GLU A 254 18.88 -6.42 -1.66
CA GLU A 254 17.94 -5.70 -0.81
C GLU A 254 16.50 -5.83 -1.31
N MET A 255 15.56 -5.99 -0.39
CA MET A 255 14.11 -5.96 -0.70
C MET A 255 13.62 -4.53 -0.92
N MET A 256 14.18 -3.57 -0.20
CA MET A 256 13.82 -2.16 -0.31
C MET A 256 15.02 -1.25 -0.10
N SER A 257 14.98 -0.06 -0.68
CA SER A 257 16.04 0.94 -0.45
C SER A 257 16.10 1.39 1.01
N GLY A 258 17.29 1.86 1.44
CA GLY A 258 17.45 2.43 2.79
C GLY A 258 16.51 3.60 3.08
N ALA A 259 16.13 4.38 2.06
CA ALA A 259 15.15 5.45 2.22
C ALA A 259 13.76 4.90 2.57
N GLN A 260 13.31 3.84 1.87
CA GLN A 260 12.03 3.22 2.19
C GLN A 260 12.07 2.50 3.54
N LEU A 261 13.17 1.82 3.87
CA LEU A 261 13.32 1.17 5.17
C LEU A 261 13.24 2.21 6.31
N SER A 262 13.91 3.34 6.18
CA SER A 262 13.83 4.44 7.17
C SER A 262 12.40 4.97 7.31
N TRP A 263 11.70 5.16 6.19
CA TRP A 263 10.30 5.55 6.18
C TRP A 263 9.41 4.50 6.85
N LEU A 264 9.55 3.21 6.50
CA LEU A 264 8.79 2.11 7.10
C LEU A 264 8.93 2.11 8.63
N LEU A 265 10.15 2.24 9.13
CA LEU A 265 10.40 2.28 10.57
C LEU A 265 9.80 3.53 11.23
N SER A 266 9.81 4.69 10.56
CA SER A 266 9.15 5.89 11.08
C SER A 266 7.63 5.74 11.14
N GLU A 267 6.99 5.10 10.15
CA GLU A 267 5.57 4.79 10.17
C GLU A 267 5.20 3.78 11.28
N MET A 268 6.04 2.76 11.48
CA MET A 268 5.89 1.80 12.59
C MET A 268 5.99 2.48 13.95
N LEU A 269 6.94 3.40 14.13
CA LEU A 269 7.07 4.21 15.33
C LEU A 269 5.89 5.16 15.51
N TYR A 270 5.42 5.79 14.44
CA TYR A 270 4.23 6.62 14.46
C TYR A 270 3.00 5.82 14.97
N ALA A 271 2.79 4.62 14.45
CA ALA A 271 1.70 3.76 14.92
C ALA A 271 1.83 3.44 16.41
N ARG A 272 3.00 3.00 16.85
CA ARG A 272 3.30 2.72 18.26
C ARG A 272 3.05 3.93 19.17
N ASP A 273 3.63 5.08 18.82
CA ASP A 273 3.62 6.28 19.66
C ASP A 273 2.22 6.94 19.75
N ASN A 274 1.35 6.66 18.77
CA ASN A 274 -0.04 7.11 18.76
C ASN A 274 -1.06 6.06 19.22
N GLY A 275 -0.60 4.90 19.72
CA GLY A 275 -1.48 3.82 20.18
C GLY A 275 -2.35 3.24 19.06
N LEU A 276 -1.78 3.08 17.88
CA LEU A 276 -2.41 2.47 16.71
C LEU A 276 -1.90 1.04 16.50
N VAL A 277 -2.70 0.22 15.84
CA VAL A 277 -2.26 -1.07 15.31
C VAL A 277 -1.73 -0.85 13.89
N ALA A 278 -0.52 -1.32 13.61
CA ALA A 278 0.07 -1.23 12.28
C ALA A 278 -0.40 -2.39 11.40
N ALA A 279 -1.05 -2.08 10.29
CA ALA A 279 -1.31 -3.01 9.20
C ALA A 279 -0.18 -2.87 8.18
N TRP A 280 0.84 -3.73 8.28
CA TRP A 280 1.91 -3.72 7.30
C TRP A 280 1.52 -4.52 6.07
N VAL A 281 1.40 -3.82 4.96
CA VAL A 281 1.03 -4.37 3.66
C VAL A 281 2.28 -4.60 2.84
N THR A 282 2.54 -5.85 2.53
CA THR A 282 3.67 -6.31 1.73
C THR A 282 3.14 -7.11 0.54
N SER A 283 3.52 -6.78 -0.69
CA SER A 283 3.08 -7.57 -1.85
C SER A 283 3.60 -9.01 -1.78
N LEU A 284 4.75 -9.22 -1.16
CA LEU A 284 5.43 -10.52 -1.08
C LEU A 284 5.22 -11.22 0.27
N THR A 285 5.20 -12.54 0.26
CA THR A 285 4.98 -13.38 1.45
C THR A 285 6.11 -13.25 2.46
N TRP A 286 5.79 -12.77 3.69
CA TRP A 286 6.77 -12.55 4.77
C TRP A 286 7.42 -13.85 5.26
N ASN A 287 6.62 -14.87 5.58
CA ASN A 287 7.09 -16.14 6.12
C ASN A 287 7.45 -17.19 5.05
N SER A 288 7.68 -16.76 3.80
CA SER A 288 8.12 -17.63 2.70
C SER A 288 9.44 -18.36 3.01
N VAL A 289 9.61 -19.53 2.40
CA VAL A 289 10.80 -20.37 2.53
C VAL A 289 11.26 -20.82 1.15
N GLY A 290 12.53 -20.58 0.82
CA GLY A 290 13.18 -21.16 -0.36
C GLY A 290 12.71 -20.63 -1.72
N TYR A 291 12.00 -19.51 -1.76
CA TYR A 291 11.53 -18.90 -3.01
C TYR A 291 12.35 -17.64 -3.35
N PRO A 292 12.89 -17.49 -4.58
CA PRO A 292 13.91 -16.49 -4.90
C PRO A 292 13.40 -15.05 -4.99
N GLU A 293 12.10 -14.83 -4.96
CA GLU A 293 11.52 -13.50 -5.12
C GLU A 293 10.98 -12.89 -3.84
N ASN A 294 10.69 -13.73 -2.84
CA ASN A 294 10.06 -13.34 -1.58
C ASN A 294 11.08 -12.98 -0.51
N TRP A 295 10.61 -12.62 0.67
CA TRP A 295 11.44 -12.28 1.83
C TRP A 295 12.50 -13.35 2.21
N ALA A 296 12.28 -14.61 1.78
CA ALA A 296 13.26 -15.67 1.96
C ALA A 296 14.56 -15.47 1.16
N CYS A 297 14.55 -14.66 0.10
CA CYS A 297 15.76 -14.36 -0.68
C CYS A 297 16.67 -13.33 -0.02
N GLN A 298 16.14 -12.58 0.96
CA GLN A 298 16.90 -11.59 1.75
C GLN A 298 16.80 -11.91 3.25
N PRO A 299 17.32 -13.06 3.69
CA PRO A 299 17.13 -13.53 5.08
C PRO A 299 17.81 -12.61 6.10
N ALA A 300 18.92 -11.98 5.75
CA ALA A 300 19.63 -11.05 6.62
C ALA A 300 18.83 -9.75 6.85
N GLU A 301 18.27 -9.17 5.78
CA GLU A 301 17.43 -7.97 5.87
C GLU A 301 16.15 -8.28 6.66
N ARG A 302 15.47 -9.40 6.36
CA ARG A 302 14.29 -9.85 7.10
C ARG A 302 14.56 -10.01 8.59
N SER A 303 15.68 -10.65 8.94
CA SER A 303 16.10 -10.85 10.33
C SER A 303 16.41 -9.51 11.02
N ALA A 304 17.19 -8.66 10.37
CA ALA A 304 17.53 -7.33 10.90
C ALA A 304 16.29 -6.46 11.11
N LEU A 305 15.34 -6.47 10.17
CA LEU A 305 14.08 -5.74 10.31
C LEU A 305 13.27 -6.26 11.51
N ASN A 306 13.18 -7.58 11.69
CA ASN A 306 12.49 -8.16 12.83
C ASN A 306 13.16 -7.77 14.17
N ASP A 307 14.49 -7.84 14.24
CA ASP A 307 15.26 -7.41 15.43
C ASP A 307 15.03 -5.93 15.76
N VAL A 308 14.97 -5.07 14.73
CA VAL A 308 14.73 -3.63 14.88
C VAL A 308 13.32 -3.35 15.38
N LEU A 309 12.30 -3.97 14.80
CA LEU A 309 10.91 -3.81 15.25
C LEU A 309 10.77 -4.22 16.73
N PHE A 310 11.45 -5.28 17.12
CA PHE A 310 11.52 -5.71 18.52
C PHE A 310 12.22 -4.66 19.40
N ALA A 311 13.41 -4.19 19.01
CA ALA A 311 14.18 -3.20 19.75
C ALA A 311 13.43 -1.86 19.90
N LEU A 312 12.66 -1.48 18.90
CA LEU A 312 11.80 -0.30 18.91
C LEU A 312 10.51 -0.49 19.72
N GLY A 313 10.22 -1.68 20.23
CA GLY A 313 8.99 -1.96 20.99
C GLY A 313 7.71 -1.92 20.14
N VAL A 314 7.82 -2.10 18.82
CA VAL A 314 6.68 -2.14 17.90
C VAL A 314 6.08 -3.55 17.92
N LYS A 315 4.98 -3.74 18.64
CA LYS A 315 4.37 -5.05 18.91
C LYS A 315 2.99 -5.24 18.30
N ASP A 316 2.27 -4.13 18.10
CA ASP A 316 0.90 -4.16 17.62
C ASP A 316 0.88 -4.07 16.09
N ILE A 317 1.37 -5.14 15.44
CA ILE A 317 1.47 -5.28 13.99
C ILE A 317 0.68 -6.50 13.55
N PHE A 318 0.08 -6.43 12.37
CA PHE A 318 -0.26 -7.58 11.54
C PHE A 318 0.16 -7.34 10.09
N ILE A 319 0.35 -8.41 9.34
CA ILE A 319 0.88 -8.37 7.98
C ILE A 319 -0.21 -8.84 7.02
N ILE A 320 -0.40 -8.10 5.92
CA ILE A 320 -1.22 -8.53 4.78
C ILE A 320 -0.28 -8.72 3.59
N ALA A 321 -0.36 -9.91 2.96
CA ALA A 321 0.52 -10.28 1.85
C ALA A 321 -0.26 -10.81 0.64
N GLY A 322 0.35 -10.66 -0.55
CA GLY A 322 -0.13 -11.13 -1.85
C GLY A 322 0.80 -12.15 -2.52
N ASP A 323 0.92 -12.12 -3.84
CA ASP A 323 1.84 -12.89 -4.70
C ASP A 323 1.65 -14.43 -4.66
N ALA A 324 1.63 -15.04 -3.51
CA ALA A 324 1.33 -16.46 -3.42
C ALA A 324 -0.17 -16.69 -3.62
N HIS A 325 -0.53 -17.39 -4.68
CA HIS A 325 -1.93 -17.59 -5.10
C HIS A 325 -2.67 -18.55 -4.17
N MET A 326 -2.84 -18.16 -2.91
CA MET A 326 -3.44 -18.95 -1.86
C MET A 326 -4.10 -18.08 -0.79
N LEU A 327 -5.03 -18.66 -0.04
CA LEU A 327 -5.47 -18.16 1.25
C LEU A 327 -4.74 -18.91 2.35
N ALA A 328 -4.12 -18.20 3.27
CA ALA A 328 -3.45 -18.80 4.41
C ALA A 328 -3.34 -17.79 5.57
N ILE A 329 -3.36 -18.28 6.79
CA ILE A 329 -3.28 -17.48 8.00
C ILE A 329 -2.24 -18.05 8.95
N ASP A 330 -1.39 -17.19 9.48
CA ASP A 330 -0.53 -17.47 10.61
C ASP A 330 -0.89 -16.55 11.78
N ASP A 331 -0.98 -17.07 13.00
CA ASP A 331 -1.27 -16.27 14.19
C ASP A 331 -0.06 -15.46 14.68
N GLY A 332 1.04 -15.52 13.95
CA GLY A 332 2.31 -14.90 14.26
C GLY A 332 3.34 -15.86 14.88
N ALA A 333 2.96 -17.11 15.13
CA ALA A 333 3.91 -18.10 15.71
C ALA A 333 5.06 -18.44 14.76
N ASN A 334 4.89 -18.25 13.45
CA ASN A 334 5.90 -18.49 12.43
C ASN A 334 6.41 -17.20 11.77
N ALA A 335 6.14 -16.05 12.38
CA ALA A 335 6.52 -14.74 11.82
C ALA A 335 7.86 -14.22 12.35
N ASP A 336 8.42 -14.81 13.39
CA ASP A 336 9.65 -14.36 14.04
C ASP A 336 10.88 -14.90 13.30
N PHE A 337 11.58 -13.99 12.62
CA PHE A 337 12.87 -14.22 11.96
C PHE A 337 14.01 -13.48 12.67
N SER A 338 13.82 -13.05 13.92
CA SER A 338 14.84 -12.37 14.72
C SER A 338 16.06 -13.29 14.97
N THR A 339 17.21 -12.68 15.20
CA THR A 339 18.43 -13.42 15.53
C THR A 339 18.31 -14.16 16.87
N ALA A 340 17.48 -13.64 17.78
CA ALA A 340 17.26 -14.24 19.10
C ALA A 340 16.34 -15.47 19.06
N GLN A 341 15.44 -15.55 18.09
CA GLN A 341 14.45 -16.64 17.90
C GLN A 341 13.68 -17.00 19.17
N ASP A 342 13.41 -16.03 20.02
CA ASP A 342 12.75 -16.25 21.30
C ASP A 342 11.25 -15.91 21.30
N LEU A 343 10.66 -15.79 20.12
CA LEU A 343 9.21 -15.60 19.86
C LEU A 343 8.60 -14.47 20.70
N ARG A 344 9.26 -13.36 20.78
CA ARG A 344 8.83 -12.24 21.64
C ARG A 344 7.62 -11.54 21.10
N TYR A 345 7.48 -11.47 19.76
CA TYR A 345 6.33 -10.85 19.11
C TYR A 345 5.69 -11.78 18.12
N HIS A 346 4.37 -11.83 18.19
CA HIS A 346 3.52 -12.56 17.25
C HIS A 346 2.89 -11.56 16.30
N TYR A 347 3.35 -11.54 15.05
CA TYR A 347 2.76 -10.73 13.98
C TYR A 347 1.83 -11.60 13.15
N PRO A 348 0.49 -11.56 13.35
CA PRO A 348 -0.42 -12.32 12.51
C PRO A 348 -0.21 -11.98 11.02
N ILE A 349 -0.23 -13.01 10.17
CA ILE A 349 -0.03 -12.88 8.73
C ILE A 349 -1.28 -13.35 8.01
N PHE A 350 -1.81 -12.50 7.15
CA PHE A 350 -2.95 -12.76 6.29
C PHE A 350 -2.50 -12.78 4.85
N GLN A 351 -2.47 -13.98 4.25
CA GLN A 351 -2.14 -14.19 2.86
C GLN A 351 -3.44 -14.29 2.06
N ALA A 352 -3.65 -13.37 1.10
CA ALA A 352 -4.88 -13.29 0.33
C ALA A 352 -4.61 -13.11 -1.17
N ALA A 353 -4.62 -14.23 -1.89
CA ALA A 353 -4.59 -14.34 -3.34
C ALA A 353 -5.13 -15.74 -3.77
N ALA A 354 -5.50 -15.98 -4.99
CA ALA A 354 -5.52 -15.08 -6.13
C ALA A 354 -6.95 -14.71 -6.47
N LEU A 355 -7.16 -13.48 -6.93
CA LEU A 355 -8.51 -13.05 -7.35
C LEU A 355 -9.02 -13.87 -8.54
N ALA A 356 -8.18 -14.21 -9.51
CA ALA A 356 -8.59 -14.99 -10.69
C ALA A 356 -7.40 -15.69 -11.36
N ARG A 357 -6.53 -16.36 -10.62
CA ARG A 357 -5.36 -17.08 -11.14
C ARG A 357 -5.22 -18.46 -10.53
N TRP A 358 -4.48 -19.34 -11.20
CA TRP A 358 -4.14 -20.66 -10.66
C TRP A 358 -3.36 -20.57 -9.38
N GLY A 359 -3.61 -21.50 -8.47
CA GLY A 359 -2.95 -21.56 -7.19
C GLY A 359 -1.43 -21.75 -7.31
N SER A 360 -0.70 -21.10 -6.42
CA SER A 360 0.72 -21.32 -6.16
C SER A 360 1.01 -21.23 -4.67
N TYR A 361 2.04 -21.96 -4.25
CA TYR A 361 2.50 -21.98 -2.87
C TYR A 361 3.96 -21.53 -2.82
N LYS A 362 4.22 -20.45 -2.12
CA LYS A 362 5.56 -19.84 -2.04
C LYS A 362 6.34 -20.31 -0.79
N GLY A 363 5.97 -21.43 -0.18
CA GLY A 363 6.55 -21.93 1.05
C GLY A 363 6.04 -21.22 2.30
N GLY A 364 6.67 -21.52 3.44
CA GLY A 364 6.31 -20.97 4.75
C GLY A 364 5.38 -21.86 5.55
N GLN A 365 5.20 -21.48 6.81
CA GLN A 365 4.32 -22.16 7.74
C GLN A 365 3.15 -21.27 8.09
N PHE A 366 1.94 -21.83 8.03
CA PHE A 366 0.69 -21.18 8.38
C PHE A 366 -0.09 -22.13 9.29
N ASN A 367 -0.50 -21.67 10.45
CA ASN A 367 -0.99 -22.55 11.51
C ASN A 367 -2.50 -22.43 11.77
N GLN A 368 -3.21 -21.48 11.11
CA GLN A 368 -4.62 -21.25 11.30
C GLN A 368 -5.45 -21.74 10.10
N GLY A 369 -6.17 -22.86 10.29
CA GLY A 369 -7.11 -23.40 9.31
C GLY A 369 -6.52 -24.09 8.08
N GLY A 370 -5.20 -23.99 7.86
CA GLY A 370 -4.52 -24.60 6.73
C GLY A 370 -4.18 -23.63 5.60
N VAL A 371 -3.62 -24.19 4.50
CA VAL A 371 -3.25 -23.45 3.29
C VAL A 371 -4.16 -23.87 2.14
N PHE A 372 -4.74 -22.89 1.46
CA PHE A 372 -5.71 -23.09 0.40
C PHE A 372 -5.21 -22.44 -0.91
N PRO A 373 -4.36 -23.14 -1.70
CA PRO A 373 -4.03 -22.68 -3.04
C PRO A 373 -5.29 -22.60 -3.90
N ASN A 374 -5.38 -21.58 -4.76
CA ASN A 374 -6.56 -21.44 -5.61
C ASN A 374 -6.72 -22.67 -6.54
N PRO A 375 -7.85 -23.39 -6.51
CA PRO A 375 -8.01 -24.64 -7.27
C PRO A 375 -7.91 -24.45 -8.79
N SER A 376 -8.34 -23.31 -9.29
CA SER A 376 -8.27 -22.96 -10.71
C SER A 376 -8.47 -21.46 -10.92
N ALA A 377 -8.17 -20.97 -12.12
CA ALA A 377 -8.46 -19.58 -12.49
C ALA A 377 -9.97 -19.25 -12.59
N ALA A 378 -10.85 -20.24 -12.52
CA ALA A 378 -12.29 -20.03 -12.47
C ALA A 378 -12.77 -19.71 -11.04
N HIS A 379 -12.01 -20.14 -10.01
CA HIS A 379 -12.26 -19.74 -8.63
C HIS A 379 -11.55 -18.41 -8.36
N GLY A 380 -12.17 -17.57 -7.55
CA GLY A 380 -11.55 -16.36 -7.02
C GLY A 380 -11.36 -16.48 -5.53
N GLN A 381 -10.24 -16.00 -5.03
CA GLN A 381 -9.94 -15.96 -3.59
C GLN A 381 -9.65 -14.53 -3.14
N PHE A 382 -10.21 -14.14 -2.00
CA PHE A 382 -9.97 -12.82 -1.40
C PHE A 382 -10.08 -12.89 0.12
N GLY A 383 -9.49 -11.91 0.79
CA GLY A 383 -9.65 -11.70 2.22
C GLY A 383 -10.70 -10.62 2.49
N GLU A 384 -11.52 -10.84 3.52
CA GLU A 384 -12.33 -9.82 4.17
C GLU A 384 -11.75 -9.58 5.55
N VAL A 385 -11.47 -8.34 5.89
CA VAL A 385 -10.91 -7.98 7.20
C VAL A 385 -11.93 -7.12 7.93
N LEU A 386 -12.38 -7.62 9.07
CA LEU A 386 -13.27 -6.91 9.97
C LEU A 386 -12.45 -6.26 11.08
N VAL A 387 -12.62 -4.96 11.25
CA VAL A 387 -12.02 -4.19 12.34
C VAL A 387 -13.15 -3.80 13.30
N GLU A 388 -13.15 -4.37 14.48
CA GLU A 388 -14.13 -4.09 15.54
C GLU A 388 -13.41 -3.34 16.66
N ASP A 389 -13.78 -2.08 16.84
CA ASP A 389 -13.16 -1.18 17.79
C ASP A 389 -14.21 -0.65 18.78
N ASN A 390 -14.10 -1.08 20.04
CA ASN A 390 -15.01 -0.66 21.12
C ASN A 390 -14.47 0.54 21.95
N GLY A 391 -13.36 1.15 21.48
CA GLY A 391 -12.67 2.25 22.15
C GLY A 391 -11.61 1.79 23.16
N PHE A 392 -11.67 0.55 23.62
CA PHE A 392 -10.67 -0.07 24.49
C PHE A 392 -9.91 -1.15 23.73
N ASP A 393 -10.56 -2.24 23.38
CA ASP A 393 -10.00 -3.29 22.55
C ASP A 393 -10.28 -3.03 21.07
N LEU A 394 -9.31 -3.35 20.25
CA LEU A 394 -9.40 -3.40 18.80
C LEU A 394 -9.19 -4.84 18.38
N CYS A 395 -10.25 -5.48 17.86
CA CYS A 395 -10.23 -6.84 17.35
C CYS A 395 -10.19 -6.83 15.83
N ILE A 396 -9.34 -7.65 15.25
CA ILE A 396 -9.18 -7.80 13.81
C ILE A 396 -9.46 -9.25 13.45
N THR A 397 -10.48 -9.46 12.62
CA THR A 397 -10.83 -10.76 12.07
C THR A 397 -10.51 -10.80 10.60
N PHE A 398 -9.70 -11.76 10.19
CA PHE A 398 -9.49 -12.09 8.80
C PHE A 398 -10.37 -13.27 8.41
N ASN A 399 -11.13 -13.12 7.32
CA ASN A 399 -11.94 -14.16 6.71
C ASN A 399 -11.43 -14.41 5.29
N GLY A 400 -10.96 -15.62 5.00
CA GLY A 400 -10.57 -16.03 3.67
C GLY A 400 -11.74 -16.65 2.91
N TRP A 401 -12.13 -16.02 1.81
CA TRP A 401 -13.27 -16.40 0.97
C TRP A 401 -12.82 -16.99 -0.37
N GLN A 402 -13.52 -18.02 -0.83
CA GLN A 402 -13.30 -18.64 -2.14
C GLN A 402 -14.64 -18.78 -2.88
N THR A 403 -14.68 -18.34 -4.15
CA THR A 403 -15.86 -18.53 -5.01
C THR A 403 -15.98 -19.99 -5.45
N ASP A 404 -17.18 -20.40 -5.85
CA ASP A 404 -17.51 -21.77 -6.29
C ASP A 404 -16.94 -22.14 -7.67
N GLY A 405 -16.31 -21.19 -8.38
CA GLY A 405 -15.77 -21.39 -9.73
C GLY A 405 -16.81 -21.32 -10.84
N VAL A 406 -18.06 -21.01 -10.53
CA VAL A 406 -19.17 -20.86 -11.49
C VAL A 406 -19.71 -19.43 -11.45
N GLY A 407 -19.86 -18.84 -10.30
CA GLY A 407 -20.45 -17.53 -10.09
C GLY A 407 -19.79 -16.75 -8.96
N ALA A 408 -20.57 -15.85 -8.36
CA ALA A 408 -20.13 -15.00 -7.25
C ALA A 408 -20.41 -15.63 -5.87
N GLU A 409 -21.07 -16.78 -5.80
CA GLU A 409 -21.26 -17.47 -4.53
C GLU A 409 -19.90 -17.85 -3.94
N CYS A 410 -19.67 -17.52 -2.66
CA CYS A 410 -18.41 -17.77 -2.00
C CYS A 410 -18.58 -18.45 -0.64
N GLY A 411 -17.67 -19.38 -0.34
CA GLY A 411 -17.56 -20.06 0.95
C GLY A 411 -16.40 -19.53 1.77
N LEU A 412 -16.58 -19.46 3.10
CA LEU A 412 -15.50 -19.19 4.04
C LEU A 412 -14.62 -20.44 4.15
N VAL A 413 -13.31 -20.29 3.88
CA VAL A 413 -12.35 -21.41 3.92
C VAL A 413 -11.44 -21.37 5.13
N ASN A 414 -11.09 -20.19 5.61
CA ASN A 414 -10.36 -20.01 6.88
C ASN A 414 -10.75 -18.69 7.54
N SER A 415 -10.56 -18.62 8.85
CA SER A 415 -10.82 -17.42 9.64
C SER A 415 -9.93 -17.40 10.88
N TYR A 416 -9.52 -16.19 11.29
CA TYR A 416 -8.77 -15.97 12.52
C TYR A 416 -9.04 -14.58 13.07
N THR A 417 -9.24 -14.50 14.39
CA THR A 417 -9.43 -13.24 15.11
C THR A 417 -8.34 -13.06 16.15
N PHE A 418 -7.78 -11.88 16.20
CA PHE A 418 -6.95 -11.45 17.33
C PHE A 418 -7.35 -10.06 17.79
N CYS A 419 -7.11 -9.78 19.07
CA CYS A 419 -7.40 -8.47 19.65
C CYS A 419 -6.13 -7.84 20.21
N ARG A 420 -6.10 -6.52 20.18
CA ARG A 420 -5.07 -5.69 20.81
C ARG A 420 -5.75 -4.63 21.68
N THR A 421 -5.04 -4.20 22.70
CA THR A 421 -5.41 -3.04 23.49
C THR A 421 -4.37 -1.95 23.21
N PRO A 422 -4.53 -1.19 22.10
CA PRO A 422 -3.53 -0.21 21.68
C PRO A 422 -3.27 0.82 22.78
N GLY A 423 -1.99 1.20 22.94
CA GLY A 423 -1.58 2.15 23.98
C GLY A 423 -1.35 1.54 25.37
N GLN A 424 -1.65 0.27 25.61
CA GLN A 424 -1.23 -0.42 26.83
C GLN A 424 0.25 -0.83 26.74
N ILE A 425 1.04 -0.33 27.66
CA ILE A 425 2.44 -0.74 27.85
C ILE A 425 2.44 -2.11 28.54
N LEU A 426 3.06 -3.13 27.91
CA LEU A 426 3.30 -4.39 28.61
C LEU A 426 4.21 -4.13 29.81
N VAL A 427 3.66 -4.26 31.01
CA VAL A 427 4.42 -4.11 32.26
C VAL A 427 5.48 -5.23 32.30
N GLY A 428 6.76 -4.86 32.24
CA GLY A 428 7.89 -5.79 32.36
C GLY A 428 8.91 -5.75 31.24
N MET A 429 8.66 -5.06 30.11
CA MET A 429 9.72 -4.77 29.14
C MET A 429 10.29 -3.38 29.38
N PRO A 430 11.64 -3.22 29.34
CA PRO A 430 12.22 -1.87 29.35
C PRO A 430 11.78 -1.18 28.06
N HIS A 431 10.83 -0.24 28.19
CA HIS A 431 10.60 0.73 27.13
C HIS A 431 11.83 1.61 27.01
N PRO A 432 12.42 1.77 25.81
CA PRO A 432 13.22 2.97 25.61
C PRO A 432 12.28 4.16 25.86
N ALA A 433 12.62 5.01 26.83
CA ALA A 433 11.85 6.20 27.09
C ALA A 433 11.73 7.03 25.80
N ASN A 434 10.62 7.75 25.61
CA ASN A 434 10.51 8.71 24.53
C ASN A 434 11.70 9.66 24.60
N GLY A 435 12.60 9.56 23.60
CA GLY A 435 13.83 10.34 23.57
C GLY A 435 15.14 9.55 23.64
N ASP A 436 15.10 8.24 23.96
CA ASP A 436 16.32 7.45 24.06
C ASP A 436 17.02 7.26 22.71
N LEU A 437 18.35 7.40 22.73
CA LEU A 437 19.21 7.09 21.59
C LEU A 437 19.23 5.59 21.35
N LEU A 438 18.71 5.14 20.22
CA LEU A 438 18.74 3.75 19.78
C LEU A 438 19.67 3.60 18.59
N CYS A 439 20.38 2.47 18.49
CA CYS A 439 21.24 2.14 17.37
C CYS A 439 21.09 0.67 17.00
N TRP A 440 21.08 0.39 15.67
CA TRP A 440 21.10 -0.97 15.14
C TRP A 440 21.88 -1.04 13.82
N TYR A 441 22.34 -2.24 13.49
CA TYR A 441 23.08 -2.49 12.25
C TYR A 441 22.12 -2.93 11.15
N ALA A 442 22.11 -2.19 10.04
CA ALA A 442 21.26 -2.43 8.87
C ALA A 442 22.05 -3.04 7.69
N GLY A 443 22.97 -3.98 8.00
CA GLY A 443 23.77 -4.65 6.98
C GLY A 443 24.64 -3.67 6.20
N GLU A 444 24.70 -3.83 4.88
CA GLU A 444 25.48 -2.97 3.98
C GLU A 444 25.04 -1.51 3.96
N GLN A 445 23.80 -1.23 4.34
CA GLN A 445 23.29 0.13 4.42
C GLN A 445 24.00 0.95 5.50
N GLY A 446 24.47 0.29 6.56
CA GLY A 446 25.23 0.96 7.63
C GLY A 446 24.59 0.82 9.00
N LEU A 447 24.78 1.84 9.83
CA LEU A 447 24.12 1.97 11.13
C LEU A 447 22.87 2.83 10.99
N MET A 448 21.77 2.36 11.52
CA MET A 448 20.58 3.15 11.72
C MET A 448 20.47 3.52 13.20
N PHE A 449 19.98 4.73 13.49
CA PHE A 449 19.71 5.15 14.84
C PHE A 449 18.57 6.16 14.91
N ARG A 450 17.86 6.09 16.01
CA ARG A 450 16.91 7.12 16.41
C ARG A 450 17.66 8.18 17.21
N VAL A 451 17.55 9.43 16.79
CA VAL A 451 18.13 10.57 17.47
C VAL A 451 17.10 11.17 18.42
N PRO A 452 17.45 11.40 19.72
CA PRO A 452 16.55 12.06 20.66
C PRO A 452 16.19 13.46 20.22
N ASP A 453 14.99 13.91 20.58
CA ASP A 453 14.55 15.28 20.31
C ASP A 453 15.44 16.31 21.00
N GLY A 454 15.85 17.35 20.26
CA GLY A 454 16.69 18.43 20.78
C GLY A 454 18.20 18.19 20.74
N ALA A 455 18.64 17.03 20.20
CA ALA A 455 20.06 16.77 20.00
C ALA A 455 20.62 17.60 18.84
N ALA A 456 21.68 18.39 19.10
CA ALA A 456 22.30 19.22 18.05
C ALA A 456 23.37 18.50 17.25
N SER A 457 24.02 17.48 17.81
CA SER A 457 25.07 16.70 17.16
C SER A 457 25.18 15.31 17.77
N MET A 458 25.69 14.38 16.98
CA MET A 458 26.03 13.04 17.43
C MET A 458 27.46 12.67 17.06
N GLU A 459 28.06 11.77 17.83
CA GLU A 459 29.36 11.18 17.60
C GLU A 459 29.20 9.67 17.45
N VAL A 460 29.75 9.12 16.37
CA VAL A 460 29.78 7.68 16.07
C VAL A 460 31.23 7.19 16.13
N GLU A 461 31.48 6.21 16.97
CA GLU A 461 32.76 5.51 17.06
C GLU A 461 32.55 4.02 16.76
N ILE A 462 33.37 3.46 15.90
CA ILE A 462 33.39 2.02 15.60
C ILE A 462 34.76 1.45 15.90
N THR A 463 34.77 0.37 16.66
CA THR A 463 36.00 -0.38 16.98
C THR A 463 35.87 -1.82 16.49
N ASP A 464 36.99 -2.41 16.07
CA ASP A 464 37.06 -3.84 15.74
C ASP A 464 37.11 -4.71 17.05
N ALA A 465 37.12 -6.04 16.88
CA ALA A 465 37.14 -6.99 18.00
C ALA A 465 38.37 -6.86 18.92
N THR A 466 39.44 -6.20 18.45
CA THR A 466 40.65 -5.96 19.25
C THR A 466 40.60 -4.61 19.99
N GLY A 467 39.53 -3.84 19.80
CA GLY A 467 39.36 -2.50 20.38
C GLY A 467 40.04 -1.38 19.56
N ARG A 468 40.55 -1.70 18.37
CA ARG A 468 41.15 -0.68 17.50
C ARG A 468 40.06 0.16 16.86
N LEU A 469 40.21 1.49 16.90
CA LEU A 469 39.30 2.45 16.27
C LEU A 469 39.33 2.28 14.74
N VAL A 470 38.15 2.05 14.15
CA VAL A 470 37.94 1.90 12.71
C VAL A 470 37.31 3.16 12.11
N LEU A 471 36.37 3.76 12.84
CA LEU A 471 35.69 5.00 12.45
C LEU A 471 35.44 5.86 13.66
N ARG A 472 35.67 7.17 13.54
CA ARG A 472 35.14 8.18 14.44
C ARG A 472 34.64 9.35 13.60
N GLU A 473 33.38 9.68 13.74
CA GLU A 473 32.74 10.76 13.01
C GLU A 473 31.79 11.54 13.93
N ARG A 474 31.78 12.87 13.76
CA ARG A 474 30.82 13.76 14.40
C ARG A 474 30.05 14.50 13.34
N ARG A 475 28.73 14.50 13.43
CA ARG A 475 27.84 15.14 12.47
C ARG A 475 26.67 15.83 13.16
N ALA A 476 25.97 16.69 12.42
CA ALA A 476 24.70 17.24 12.90
C ALA A 476 23.71 16.11 13.15
N ALA A 477 22.91 16.25 14.17
CA ALA A 477 21.83 15.32 14.47
C ALA A 477 20.55 15.89 13.84
N ASP A 478 19.97 15.16 12.89
CA ASP A 478 18.62 15.41 12.42
C ASP A 478 17.63 14.62 13.28
N HIS A 479 16.45 15.16 13.54
CA HIS A 479 15.46 14.48 14.36
C HIS A 479 14.89 13.23 13.65
N GLY A 480 14.60 12.20 14.42
CA GLY A 480 14.01 10.96 13.93
C GLY A 480 15.01 9.84 13.64
N ILE A 481 14.71 9.00 12.66
CA ILE A 481 15.56 7.87 12.27
C ILE A 481 16.56 8.33 11.22
N MET A 482 17.85 8.10 11.49
CA MET A 482 18.95 8.44 10.59
C MET A 482 19.70 7.19 10.15
N LEU A 483 20.07 7.13 8.87
CA LEU A 483 21.00 6.16 8.32
C LEU A 483 22.42 6.77 8.28
N HIS A 484 23.38 6.05 8.83
CA HIS A 484 24.81 6.36 8.76
C HIS A 484 25.52 5.29 7.93
N PRO A 485 25.85 5.57 6.66
CA PRO A 485 26.56 4.63 5.82
C PRO A 485 27.93 4.32 6.40
N LEU A 486 28.27 3.04 6.46
CA LEU A 486 29.57 2.61 6.94
C LEU A 486 30.60 2.56 5.79
N PRO A 487 31.89 2.79 6.08
CA PRO A 487 32.95 2.46 5.15
C PRO A 487 32.97 0.93 4.95
N ARG A 488 33.61 0.48 3.88
CA ARG A 488 33.83 -0.97 3.69
C ARG A 488 34.60 -1.54 4.89
N LEU A 489 33.93 -2.42 5.61
CA LEU A 489 34.49 -3.15 6.73
C LEU A 489 34.98 -4.53 6.26
N SER A 490 36.05 -5.04 6.85
CA SER A 490 36.45 -6.44 6.69
C SER A 490 35.47 -7.33 7.45
N ALA A 491 35.33 -8.60 7.05
CA ALA A 491 34.56 -9.55 7.83
C ALA A 491 35.07 -9.61 9.29
N GLY A 492 34.17 -9.45 10.24
CA GLY A 492 34.53 -9.47 11.65
C GLY A 492 33.48 -8.88 12.57
N LEU A 493 33.76 -9.01 13.86
CA LEU A 493 32.92 -8.44 14.93
C LEU A 493 33.36 -6.99 15.20
N TYR A 494 32.39 -6.09 15.26
CA TYR A 494 32.58 -4.68 15.53
C TYR A 494 31.71 -4.20 16.68
N THR A 495 32.14 -3.14 17.32
CA THR A 495 31.36 -2.43 18.33
C THR A 495 31.19 -0.98 17.89
N ALA A 496 29.94 -0.55 17.68
CA ALA A 496 29.58 0.85 17.49
C ALA A 496 29.18 1.48 18.81
N SER A 497 29.71 2.65 19.11
CA SER A 497 29.32 3.49 20.23
C SER A 497 28.82 4.82 19.68
N ILE A 498 27.55 5.11 19.88
CA ILE A 498 26.92 6.34 19.44
C ILE A 498 26.65 7.20 20.67
N ARG A 499 27.01 8.47 20.60
CA ARG A 499 26.77 9.44 21.67
C ARG A 499 26.03 10.65 21.12
N CYS A 500 24.94 11.01 21.79
CA CYS A 500 24.09 12.13 21.42
C CYS A 500 23.80 12.96 22.68
N GLY A 501 24.50 14.08 22.85
CA GLY A 501 24.45 14.83 24.12
C GLY A 501 24.94 13.99 25.29
N SER A 502 24.09 13.81 26.32
CA SER A 502 24.38 12.96 27.50
C SER A 502 24.05 11.48 27.28
N GLU A 503 23.33 11.15 26.23
CA GLU A 503 22.93 9.77 25.93
C GLU A 503 24.00 9.02 25.17
N ARG A 504 24.06 7.70 25.41
CA ARG A 504 24.97 6.77 24.73
C ARG A 504 24.28 5.44 24.47
N SER A 505 24.38 5.00 23.22
CA SER A 505 24.00 3.66 22.80
C SER A 505 25.24 2.86 22.35
N VAL A 506 25.27 1.55 22.61
CA VAL A 506 26.36 0.68 22.19
C VAL A 506 25.76 -0.55 21.51
N LEU A 507 26.21 -0.82 20.30
CA LEU A 507 25.81 -1.95 19.48
C LEU A 507 27.01 -2.83 19.13
N ARG A 508 26.86 -4.15 19.20
CA ARG A 508 27.80 -5.10 18.59
C ARG A 508 27.16 -5.69 17.34
N PHE A 509 27.92 -5.72 16.26
CA PHE A 509 27.44 -6.27 14.98
C PHE A 509 28.56 -7.02 14.26
N VAL A 510 28.17 -7.93 13.37
CA VAL A 510 29.08 -8.65 12.50
C VAL A 510 28.98 -8.03 11.10
N ALA A 511 30.11 -7.59 10.57
CA ALA A 511 30.21 -7.23 9.15
C ALA A 511 30.68 -8.44 8.37
N ASP A 512 30.03 -8.73 7.25
CA ASP A 512 30.47 -9.77 6.32
C ASP A 512 31.44 -9.18 5.31
N SER A 513 32.38 -10.01 4.82
CA SER A 513 33.26 -9.59 3.75
C SER A 513 32.47 -9.62 2.44
N HIS A 514 32.19 -8.45 1.86
CA HIS A 514 31.72 -8.39 0.49
C HIS A 514 32.80 -8.83 -0.48
N ARG A 515 32.49 -9.82 -1.31
CA ARG A 515 33.29 -10.22 -2.47
C ARG A 515 33.11 -9.25 -3.63
#